data_6184f1a7934da16f4383bd342bc015cb
#
_entry.id   6184f1a7934da16f4383bd342bc015cb
#
_cell.length_a   1.000
_cell.length_b   1.000
_cell.length_c   1.000
_cell.angle_alpha   90.00
_cell.angle_beta   90.00
_cell.angle_gamma   90.00
#
_symmetry.space_group_name_H-M   'P 1'
#
loop_
_entity.id
_entity.type
_entity.pdbx_description
1 polymer ?
#
loop_
_entity_poly.entity_id
_entity_poly.type
_entity_poly.pdbx_seq_one_letter_code
_entity_poly.pdbx_strand_id
1 'polypeptide(L)'
;MTVLPEHYQPALGLYETQKAIGLIKNIFQVKLCAALHLKRVTAPLFVDPATGLNDDLNGVERPVGFDIPAVGIEGQVVHSLAKWKRLALHDYNFFVGNGLVADMNAIRRDEELDNLHSIYVDQWDWEKVIDESTRNEAYLKDTVRRIVSAICGTLDELKWQFSSLDTDLCRDVFFITAQELEDMYPQLTPKEREAVITKKHKTVFIQQIGGKLKSGKPHDGRAPDYDDWSLNGDLLFWHEPLQCALEISSMGIRVDPESLDKQLSLAGCDNRRELPFHKMLLNGELPLTIGGGIGQSRLCMLLLGKAHIGEVQASLWDEETKRLCKEAGIVLL
;
A
#
# COMPACT_ATOMS: atom_id res chain seq x y z
N MET A 1 18.40 3.39 7.17
CA MET A 1 19.32 4.53 7.49
C MET A 1 18.84 5.76 6.76
N THR A 2 18.72 6.90 7.45
CA THR A 2 18.26 8.18 6.87
C THR A 2 19.30 8.74 5.89
N VAL A 3 18.85 9.04 4.66
CA VAL A 3 19.66 9.65 3.60
C VAL A 3 19.23 11.10 3.41
N LEU A 4 20.20 12.01 3.42
CA LEU A 4 19.93 13.43 3.24
C LEU A 4 20.34 13.85 1.82
N PRO A 5 19.40 14.31 0.98
CA PRO A 5 19.75 14.83 -0.33
C PRO A 5 20.58 16.13 -0.19
N GLU A 6 21.66 16.24 -0.97
CA GLU A 6 22.45 17.46 -1.02
C GLU A 6 21.58 18.65 -1.49
N HIS A 7 21.68 19.78 -0.78
CA HIS A 7 20.93 21.00 -1.10
C HIS A 7 19.40 20.89 -1.09
N TYR A 8 18.83 19.87 -0.41
CA TYR A 8 17.39 19.77 -0.28
C TYR A 8 16.79 21.03 0.37
N GLN A 9 15.78 21.59 -0.27
CA GLN A 9 14.98 22.69 0.24
C GLN A 9 13.50 22.35 0.03
N PRO A 10 12.69 22.27 1.09
CA PRO A 10 11.28 21.99 0.96
C PRO A 10 10.56 23.14 0.22
N ALA A 11 9.77 22.82 -0.81
CA ALA A 11 9.00 23.80 -1.57
C ALA A 11 7.95 24.53 -0.71
N LEU A 12 7.49 23.92 0.37
CA LEU A 12 6.50 24.46 1.31
C LEU A 12 7.06 24.50 2.72
N GLY A 13 6.85 25.61 3.43
CA GLY A 13 7.10 25.72 4.86
C GLY A 13 6.14 24.85 5.69
N LEU A 14 6.38 24.74 7.00
CA LEU A 14 5.65 23.83 7.89
C LEU A 14 4.13 24.07 7.86
N TYR A 15 3.69 25.31 7.99
CA TYR A 15 2.25 25.64 7.98
C TYR A 15 1.57 25.28 6.65
N GLU A 16 2.21 25.60 5.53
CA GLU A 16 1.70 25.28 4.19
C GLU A 16 1.72 23.78 3.92
N THR A 17 2.73 23.06 4.44
CA THR A 17 2.79 21.59 4.38
C THR A 17 1.58 20.97 5.08
N GLN A 18 1.23 21.43 6.29
CA GLN A 18 0.04 20.93 7.01
C GLN A 18 -1.26 21.22 6.25
N LYS A 19 -1.39 22.42 5.68
CA LYS A 19 -2.54 22.76 4.81
C LYS A 19 -2.61 21.85 3.58
N ALA A 20 -1.47 21.62 2.93
CA ALA A 20 -1.38 20.77 1.74
C ALA A 20 -1.72 19.30 2.05
N ILE A 21 -1.26 18.75 3.17
CA ILE A 21 -1.63 17.39 3.63
C ILE A 21 -3.17 17.26 3.76
N GLY A 22 -3.81 18.21 4.41
CA GLY A 22 -5.27 18.21 4.53
C GLY A 22 -5.98 18.23 3.17
N LEU A 23 -5.48 19.05 2.24
CA LEU A 23 -6.01 19.13 0.87
C LEU A 23 -5.79 17.83 0.10
N ILE A 24 -4.59 17.25 0.14
CA ILE A 24 -4.28 15.97 -0.51
C ILE A 24 -5.27 14.90 -0.04
N LYS A 25 -5.41 14.75 1.28
CA LYS A 25 -6.28 13.74 1.85
C LYS A 25 -7.74 13.89 1.37
N ASN A 26 -8.25 15.11 1.33
CA ASN A 26 -9.61 15.37 0.87
C ASN A 26 -9.79 15.17 -0.64
N ILE A 27 -8.92 15.79 -1.46
CA ILE A 27 -9.04 15.76 -2.92
C ILE A 27 -8.82 14.34 -3.46
N PHE A 28 -7.75 13.68 -3.00
CA PHE A 28 -7.43 12.34 -3.48
C PHE A 28 -8.52 11.33 -3.12
N GLN A 29 -9.04 11.36 -1.88
CA GLN A 29 -10.12 10.45 -1.50
C GLN A 29 -11.36 10.61 -2.38
N VAL A 30 -11.75 11.85 -2.69
CA VAL A 30 -12.90 12.12 -3.58
C VAL A 30 -12.63 11.57 -4.98
N LYS A 31 -11.44 11.82 -5.54
CA LYS A 31 -11.06 11.33 -6.87
C LYS A 31 -10.97 9.79 -6.91
N LEU A 32 -10.39 9.16 -5.89
CA LEU A 32 -10.31 7.71 -5.77
C LEU A 32 -11.71 7.08 -5.71
N CYS A 33 -12.60 7.63 -4.86
CA CYS A 33 -13.97 7.16 -4.74
C CYS A 33 -14.73 7.27 -6.07
N ALA A 34 -14.56 8.37 -6.78
CA ALA A 34 -15.18 8.55 -8.09
C ALA A 34 -14.62 7.59 -9.14
N ALA A 35 -13.28 7.43 -9.21
CA ALA A 35 -12.61 6.60 -10.19
C ALA A 35 -12.95 5.11 -10.06
N LEU A 36 -13.12 4.62 -8.83
CA LEU A 36 -13.31 3.19 -8.55
C LEU A 36 -14.74 2.84 -8.08
N HIS A 37 -15.65 3.83 -7.96
CA HIS A 37 -17.01 3.66 -7.43
C HIS A 37 -17.04 3.15 -5.98
N LEU A 38 -16.29 3.83 -5.10
CA LEU A 38 -16.15 3.46 -3.70
C LEU A 38 -17.03 4.32 -2.80
N LYS A 39 -17.46 3.72 -1.67
CA LYS A 39 -18.10 4.42 -0.55
C LYS A 39 -17.18 4.38 0.65
N ARG A 40 -17.01 5.52 1.33
CA ARG A 40 -16.26 5.54 2.58
C ARG A 40 -17.07 4.84 3.68
N VAL A 41 -16.39 3.95 4.42
CA VAL A 41 -16.92 3.25 5.59
C VAL A 41 -15.98 3.42 6.78
N THR A 42 -16.46 3.13 7.98
CA THR A 42 -15.61 2.99 9.17
C THR A 42 -14.94 1.63 9.18
N ALA A 43 -13.73 1.57 9.71
CA ALA A 43 -12.96 0.33 9.83
C ALA A 43 -12.46 0.13 11.27
N PRO A 44 -12.17 -1.11 11.69
CA PRO A 44 -11.60 -1.37 13.01
C PRO A 44 -10.14 -0.91 13.07
N LEU A 45 -9.73 -0.37 14.21
CA LEU A 45 -8.32 -0.14 14.54
C LEU A 45 -7.64 -1.44 15.00
N PHE A 46 -8.40 -2.34 15.60
CA PHE A 46 -7.94 -3.63 16.13
C PHE A 46 -9.00 -4.70 15.90
N VAL A 47 -8.57 -5.93 15.88
CA VAL A 47 -9.42 -7.11 15.66
C VAL A 47 -9.07 -8.21 16.66
N ASP A 48 -9.99 -9.17 16.84
CA ASP A 48 -9.73 -10.42 17.54
C ASP A 48 -8.84 -11.32 16.64
N PRO A 49 -7.65 -11.74 17.08
CA PRO A 49 -6.76 -12.60 16.31
C PRO A 49 -7.40 -13.96 15.95
N ALA A 50 -8.36 -14.47 16.75
CA ALA A 50 -9.04 -15.73 16.48
C ALA A 50 -9.90 -15.70 15.20
N THR A 51 -10.24 -14.52 14.69
CA THR A 51 -11.02 -14.36 13.46
C THR A 51 -10.24 -14.66 12.18
N GLY A 52 -8.89 -14.54 12.22
CA GLY A 52 -8.03 -14.62 11.07
C GLY A 52 -8.02 -13.36 10.19
N LEU A 53 -8.61 -12.26 10.68
CA LEU A 53 -8.72 -11.00 9.92
C LEU A 53 -7.45 -10.16 9.93
N ASN A 54 -6.60 -10.29 10.96
CA ASN A 54 -5.34 -9.57 10.97
C ASN A 54 -4.36 -10.15 9.95
N ASP A 55 -3.38 -9.35 9.59
CA ASP A 55 -2.30 -9.73 8.68
C ASP A 55 -0.98 -9.81 9.46
N ASP A 56 -0.19 -10.83 9.19
CA ASP A 56 1.18 -10.96 9.68
C ASP A 56 2.20 -10.57 8.59
N LEU A 57 1.73 -9.85 7.58
CA LEU A 57 2.52 -9.31 6.44
C LEU A 57 3.35 -10.41 5.76
N ASN A 58 4.65 -10.47 6.04
CA ASN A 58 5.54 -11.51 5.53
C ASN A 58 5.60 -12.76 6.43
N GLY A 59 4.80 -12.80 7.52
CA GLY A 59 4.74 -13.91 8.46
C GLY A 59 5.75 -13.84 9.60
N VAL A 60 6.46 -12.73 9.76
CA VAL A 60 7.46 -12.51 10.81
C VAL A 60 7.18 -11.30 11.69
N GLU A 61 6.36 -10.37 11.21
CA GLU A 61 6.02 -9.13 11.89
C GLU A 61 5.08 -9.40 13.05
N ARG A 62 5.43 -8.88 14.23
CA ARG A 62 4.66 -9.07 15.46
C ARG A 62 3.61 -7.96 15.61
N PRO A 63 2.31 -8.29 15.74
CA PRO A 63 1.28 -7.30 15.99
C PRO A 63 1.44 -6.68 17.39
N VAL A 64 0.90 -5.48 17.57
CA VAL A 64 0.70 -4.87 18.89
C VAL A 64 -0.59 -5.44 19.48
N GLY A 65 -0.45 -6.28 20.50
CA GLY A 65 -1.57 -6.88 21.24
C GLY A 65 -1.82 -6.15 22.56
N PHE A 66 -3.07 -6.21 23.02
CA PHE A 66 -3.51 -5.71 24.31
C PHE A 66 -4.74 -6.46 24.80
N ASP A 67 -4.92 -6.54 26.13
CA ASP A 67 -6.09 -7.15 26.73
C ASP A 67 -7.32 -6.22 26.66
N ILE A 68 -8.51 -6.82 26.47
CA ILE A 68 -9.79 -6.10 26.47
C ILE A 68 -10.68 -6.73 27.54
N PRO A 69 -10.56 -6.32 28.83
CA PRO A 69 -11.28 -6.95 29.94
C PRO A 69 -12.80 -6.96 29.79
N ALA A 70 -13.34 -5.91 29.15
CA ALA A 70 -14.80 -5.78 28.95
C ALA A 70 -15.42 -6.91 28.11
N VAL A 71 -14.64 -7.52 27.21
CA VAL A 71 -15.10 -8.62 26.33
C VAL A 71 -14.33 -9.92 26.57
N GLY A 72 -13.31 -9.93 27.44
CA GLY A 72 -12.57 -11.11 27.85
C GLY A 72 -11.67 -11.71 26.76
N ILE A 73 -11.22 -10.90 25.80
CA ILE A 73 -10.33 -11.32 24.71
C ILE A 73 -9.09 -10.42 24.61
N GLU A 74 -8.10 -10.86 23.85
CA GLU A 74 -7.03 -10.00 23.36
C GLU A 74 -7.45 -9.33 22.07
N GLY A 75 -7.08 -8.06 21.91
CA GLY A 75 -7.15 -7.31 20.65
C GLY A 75 -5.78 -7.17 20.04
N GLN A 76 -5.71 -7.17 18.72
CA GLN A 76 -4.49 -6.84 17.97
C GLN A 76 -4.75 -5.64 17.07
N VAL A 77 -3.90 -4.62 17.16
CA VAL A 77 -3.89 -3.52 16.19
C VAL A 77 -3.64 -4.09 14.80
N VAL A 78 -4.43 -3.68 13.83
CA VAL A 78 -4.32 -4.22 12.46
C VAL A 78 -2.98 -3.87 11.82
N HIS A 79 -2.43 -4.80 11.05
CA HIS A 79 -1.30 -4.54 10.14
C HIS A 79 -1.79 -4.16 8.74
N SER A 80 -2.95 -4.67 8.33
CA SER A 80 -3.70 -4.28 7.15
C SER A 80 -5.19 -4.58 7.32
N LEU A 81 -6.02 -4.02 6.46
CA LEU A 81 -7.45 -4.31 6.41
C LEU A 81 -7.83 -5.24 5.24
N ALA A 82 -6.87 -5.86 4.56
CA ALA A 82 -7.11 -6.61 3.33
C ALA A 82 -8.22 -7.66 3.48
N LYS A 83 -8.17 -8.48 4.52
CA LYS A 83 -9.17 -9.52 4.79
C LYS A 83 -10.47 -8.94 5.34
N TRP A 84 -10.37 -7.97 6.26
CA TRP A 84 -11.56 -7.32 6.83
C TRP A 84 -12.41 -6.63 5.76
N LYS A 85 -11.79 -5.91 4.81
CA LYS A 85 -12.52 -5.21 3.74
C LYS A 85 -13.40 -6.15 2.92
N ARG A 86 -12.87 -7.34 2.58
CA ARG A 86 -13.62 -8.34 1.83
C ARG A 86 -14.81 -8.88 2.62
N LEU A 87 -14.62 -9.14 3.92
CA LEU A 87 -15.70 -9.54 4.82
C LEU A 87 -16.74 -8.41 4.93
N ALA A 88 -16.31 -7.17 5.09
CA ALA A 88 -17.21 -6.01 5.17
C ALA A 88 -18.04 -5.82 3.88
N LEU A 89 -17.47 -6.08 2.70
CA LEU A 89 -18.24 -6.05 1.45
C LEU A 89 -19.37 -7.09 1.44
N HIS A 90 -19.12 -8.29 1.97
CA HIS A 90 -20.13 -9.32 2.14
C HIS A 90 -21.21 -8.88 3.16
N ASP A 91 -20.80 -8.51 4.37
CA ASP A 91 -21.71 -8.21 5.48
C ASP A 91 -22.57 -6.95 5.22
N TYR A 92 -22.02 -5.98 4.48
CA TYR A 92 -22.73 -4.74 4.11
C TYR A 92 -23.48 -4.86 2.78
N ASN A 93 -23.53 -6.07 2.19
CA ASN A 93 -24.24 -6.36 0.93
C ASN A 93 -23.81 -5.45 -0.24
N PHE A 94 -22.53 -5.24 -0.42
CA PHE A 94 -22.03 -4.58 -1.62
C PHE A 94 -22.20 -5.48 -2.85
N PHE A 95 -22.40 -4.88 -4.01
CA PHE A 95 -22.66 -5.59 -5.24
C PHE A 95 -21.60 -5.30 -6.32
N VAL A 96 -21.56 -6.13 -7.36
CA VAL A 96 -20.57 -6.06 -8.44
C VAL A 96 -20.46 -4.64 -9.00
N GLY A 97 -19.24 -4.16 -9.16
CA GLY A 97 -18.94 -2.82 -9.65
C GLY A 97 -18.86 -1.73 -8.59
N ASN A 98 -19.24 -2.02 -7.33
CA ASN A 98 -19.15 -1.09 -6.21
C ASN A 98 -18.18 -1.60 -5.14
N GLY A 99 -17.62 -0.66 -4.37
CA GLY A 99 -16.65 -0.99 -3.34
C GLY A 99 -16.67 -0.03 -2.17
N LEU A 100 -15.77 -0.29 -1.23
CA LEU A 100 -15.55 0.54 -0.05
C LEU A 100 -14.12 1.09 -0.02
N VAL A 101 -13.94 2.17 0.72
CA VAL A 101 -12.66 2.70 1.15
C VAL A 101 -12.75 3.05 2.64
N ALA A 102 -11.69 2.77 3.37
CA ALA A 102 -11.57 3.12 4.78
C ALA A 102 -10.18 3.68 5.08
N ASP A 103 -10.07 4.50 6.13
CA ASP A 103 -8.78 4.85 6.69
C ASP A 103 -8.26 3.67 7.51
N MET A 104 -7.11 3.15 7.16
CA MET A 104 -6.37 2.16 7.92
C MET A 104 -5.24 2.86 8.67
N ASN A 105 -5.14 2.56 9.96
CA ASN A 105 -4.05 3.00 10.82
C ASN A 105 -3.40 1.75 11.44
N ALA A 106 -2.13 1.56 11.20
CA ALA A 106 -1.38 0.40 11.68
C ALA A 106 -0.15 0.81 12.48
N ILE A 107 0.31 -0.08 13.34
CA ILE A 107 1.55 0.05 14.08
C ILE A 107 2.45 -1.13 13.70
N ARG A 108 3.52 -0.86 12.99
CA ARG A 108 4.55 -1.83 12.64
C ARG A 108 5.70 -1.71 13.63
N ARG A 109 5.57 -2.37 14.76
CA ARG A 109 6.49 -2.22 15.92
C ARG A 109 7.94 -2.63 15.64
N ASP A 110 8.15 -3.48 14.66
CA ASP A 110 9.48 -4.02 14.30
C ASP A 110 10.04 -3.36 13.02
N GLU A 111 9.46 -2.24 12.55
CA GLU A 111 9.88 -1.55 11.33
C GLU A 111 11.26 -0.91 11.49
N GLU A 112 12.11 -1.07 10.49
CA GLU A 112 13.38 -0.34 10.40
C GLU A 112 13.13 1.06 9.85
N LEU A 113 13.46 2.07 10.68
CA LEU A 113 13.22 3.47 10.34
C LEU A 113 14.21 3.98 9.29
N ASP A 114 13.67 4.65 8.28
CA ASP A 114 14.44 5.35 7.25
C ASP A 114 13.61 6.53 6.68
N ASN A 115 14.00 7.06 5.52
CA ASN A 115 13.28 8.17 4.90
C ASN A 115 11.84 7.83 4.50
N LEU A 116 11.53 6.56 4.21
CA LEU A 116 10.27 6.08 3.64
C LEU A 116 9.44 5.25 4.63
N HIS A 117 10.04 4.75 5.71
CA HIS A 117 9.44 3.83 6.67
C HIS A 117 9.29 4.46 8.04
N SER A 118 8.11 4.28 8.62
CA SER A 118 7.73 4.75 9.95
C SER A 118 7.03 3.61 10.70
N ILE A 119 7.12 3.62 12.02
CA ILE A 119 6.35 2.71 12.90
C ILE A 119 4.84 2.88 12.68
N TYR A 120 4.38 4.09 12.42
CA TYR A 120 2.99 4.39 12.10
C TYR A 120 2.76 4.32 10.59
N VAL A 121 1.76 3.54 10.16
CA VAL A 121 1.36 3.40 8.75
C VAL A 121 -0.09 3.81 8.60
N ASP A 122 -0.36 4.74 7.67
CA ASP A 122 -1.68 5.20 7.32
C ASP A 122 -1.97 4.94 5.83
N GLN A 123 -3.14 4.37 5.53
CA GLN A 123 -3.53 4.05 4.15
C GLN A 123 -4.98 4.44 3.88
N TRP A 124 -5.29 4.76 2.61
CA TRP A 124 -6.61 4.53 2.06
C TRP A 124 -6.67 3.06 1.65
N ASP A 125 -7.33 2.29 2.46
CA ASP A 125 -7.56 0.88 2.20
C ASP A 125 -8.88 0.72 1.45
N TRP A 126 -8.83 0.20 0.23
CA TRP A 126 -9.99 0.07 -0.64
C TRP A 126 -10.18 -1.36 -1.11
N GLU A 127 -11.45 -1.72 -1.38
CA GLU A 127 -11.82 -3.04 -1.90
C GLU A 127 -13.10 -2.89 -2.72
N LYS A 128 -13.20 -3.60 -3.86
CA LYS A 128 -14.33 -3.52 -4.78
C LYS A 128 -14.78 -4.92 -5.21
N VAL A 129 -16.09 -5.16 -5.23
CA VAL A 129 -16.68 -6.41 -5.73
C VAL A 129 -16.55 -6.47 -7.24
N ILE A 130 -16.05 -7.60 -7.73
CA ILE A 130 -15.93 -7.93 -9.16
C ILE A 130 -16.65 -9.24 -9.44
N ASP A 131 -16.72 -9.62 -10.71
CA ASP A 131 -17.22 -10.91 -11.17
C ASP A 131 -16.16 -11.70 -11.96
N GLU A 132 -16.50 -12.91 -12.38
CA GLU A 132 -15.60 -13.78 -13.15
C GLU A 132 -15.11 -13.12 -14.45
N SER A 133 -15.95 -12.31 -15.10
CA SER A 133 -15.62 -11.67 -16.38
C SER A 133 -14.54 -10.59 -16.22
N THR A 134 -14.45 -10.00 -15.03
CA THR A 134 -13.50 -8.94 -14.66
C THR A 134 -12.31 -9.47 -13.83
N ARG A 135 -12.28 -10.76 -13.47
CA ARG A 135 -11.15 -11.39 -12.80
C ARG A 135 -10.00 -11.67 -13.77
N ASN A 136 -9.36 -10.62 -14.27
CA ASN A 136 -8.27 -10.73 -15.26
C ASN A 136 -7.28 -9.57 -15.20
N GLU A 137 -6.13 -9.76 -15.83
CA GLU A 137 -5.03 -8.80 -15.88
C GLU A 137 -5.43 -7.46 -16.52
N ALA A 138 -6.29 -7.49 -17.54
CA ALA A 138 -6.73 -6.27 -18.24
C ALA A 138 -7.51 -5.34 -17.29
N TYR A 139 -8.37 -5.90 -16.45
CA TYR A 139 -9.11 -5.17 -15.44
C TYR A 139 -8.21 -4.62 -14.33
N LEU A 140 -7.21 -5.40 -13.90
CA LEU A 140 -6.17 -4.95 -12.95
C LEU A 140 -5.43 -3.73 -13.53
N LYS A 141 -4.94 -3.81 -14.76
CA LYS A 141 -4.23 -2.72 -15.44
C LYS A 141 -5.08 -1.46 -15.61
N ASP A 142 -6.37 -1.60 -15.95
CA ASP A 142 -7.30 -0.46 -16.03
C ASP A 142 -7.49 0.19 -14.66
N THR A 143 -7.65 -0.59 -13.61
CA THR A 143 -7.77 -0.10 -12.24
C THR A 143 -6.53 0.69 -11.80
N VAL A 144 -5.33 0.20 -12.11
CA VAL A 144 -4.07 0.91 -11.84
C VAL A 144 -4.04 2.26 -12.56
N ARG A 145 -4.39 2.31 -13.85
CA ARG A 145 -4.43 3.58 -14.62
C ARG A 145 -5.40 4.59 -14.03
N ARG A 146 -6.56 4.14 -13.54
CA ARG A 146 -7.54 5.01 -12.85
C ARG A 146 -6.98 5.59 -11.56
N ILE A 147 -6.26 4.79 -10.76
CA ILE A 147 -5.60 5.25 -9.53
C ILE A 147 -4.53 6.29 -9.87
N VAL A 148 -3.66 6.01 -10.86
CA VAL A 148 -2.62 6.96 -11.31
C VAL A 148 -3.24 8.27 -11.80
N SER A 149 -4.35 8.19 -12.55
CA SER A 149 -5.09 9.38 -12.98
C SER A 149 -5.62 10.21 -11.80
N ALA A 150 -6.12 9.55 -10.73
CA ALA A 150 -6.55 10.24 -9.52
C ALA A 150 -5.38 10.90 -8.77
N ILE A 151 -4.21 10.22 -8.68
CA ILE A 151 -2.99 10.78 -8.09
C ILE A 151 -2.52 12.02 -8.85
N CYS A 152 -2.35 11.91 -10.16
CA CYS A 152 -1.90 13.03 -11.00
C CYS A 152 -2.90 14.19 -11.00
N GLY A 153 -4.21 13.90 -11.04
CA GLY A 153 -5.23 14.93 -10.94
C GLY A 153 -5.28 15.62 -9.56
N THR A 154 -4.80 14.95 -8.51
CA THR A 154 -4.62 15.57 -7.19
C THR A 154 -3.44 16.55 -7.22
N LEU A 155 -2.32 16.15 -7.84
CA LEU A 155 -1.16 17.02 -8.00
C LEU A 155 -1.49 18.28 -8.82
N ASP A 156 -2.28 18.15 -9.90
CA ASP A 156 -2.70 19.31 -10.70
C ASP A 156 -3.44 20.35 -9.83
N GLU A 157 -4.39 19.89 -8.98
CA GLU A 157 -5.13 20.78 -8.09
C GLU A 157 -4.23 21.43 -7.02
N LEU A 158 -3.23 20.69 -6.51
CA LEU A 158 -2.27 21.24 -5.56
C LEU A 158 -1.42 22.35 -6.18
N LYS A 159 -0.94 22.17 -7.41
CA LYS A 159 -0.14 23.19 -8.13
C LYS A 159 -0.91 24.49 -8.35
N TRP A 160 -2.24 24.45 -8.47
CA TRP A 160 -3.07 25.64 -8.53
C TRP A 160 -3.05 26.44 -7.22
N GLN A 161 -2.93 25.76 -6.07
CA GLN A 161 -2.92 26.40 -4.75
C GLN A 161 -1.51 26.73 -4.27
N PHE A 162 -0.52 25.95 -4.67
CA PHE A 162 0.87 26.09 -4.26
C PHE A 162 1.77 26.12 -5.50
N SER A 163 1.95 27.32 -6.06
CA SER A 163 2.72 27.53 -7.29
C SER A 163 4.23 27.23 -7.16
N SER A 164 4.73 27.07 -5.92
CA SER A 164 6.10 26.67 -5.64
C SER A 164 6.34 25.14 -5.78
N LEU A 165 5.28 24.33 -5.94
CA LEU A 165 5.42 22.89 -6.15
C LEU A 165 5.87 22.61 -7.59
N ASP A 166 7.06 22.04 -7.73
CA ASP A 166 7.69 21.64 -8.98
C ASP A 166 7.61 20.14 -9.27
N THR A 167 7.10 19.34 -8.32
CA THR A 167 6.89 17.88 -8.49
C THR A 167 6.20 17.60 -9.83
N ASP A 168 6.75 16.66 -10.60
CA ASP A 168 6.15 16.18 -11.84
C ASP A 168 5.99 14.66 -11.82
N LEU A 169 4.84 14.16 -12.33
CA LEU A 169 4.51 12.75 -12.36
C LEU A 169 4.15 12.30 -13.76
N CYS A 170 4.71 11.18 -14.18
CA CYS A 170 4.32 10.54 -15.44
C CYS A 170 2.95 9.86 -15.29
N ARG A 171 2.00 10.23 -16.17
CA ARG A 171 0.65 9.64 -16.18
C ARG A 171 0.60 8.26 -16.82
N ASP A 172 1.55 7.98 -17.71
CA ASP A 172 1.65 6.71 -18.39
C ASP A 172 2.30 5.67 -17.48
N VAL A 173 1.61 4.57 -17.28
CA VAL A 173 2.08 3.46 -16.44
C VAL A 173 2.80 2.43 -17.30
N PHE A 174 4.05 2.16 -16.97
CA PHE A 174 4.78 1.04 -17.53
C PHE A 174 4.50 -0.23 -16.73
N PHE A 175 3.97 -1.26 -17.39
CA PHE A 175 3.65 -2.56 -16.77
C PHE A 175 4.74 -3.56 -17.11
N ILE A 176 5.21 -4.28 -16.09
CA ILE A 176 6.23 -5.34 -16.22
C ILE A 176 5.97 -6.40 -15.15
N THR A 177 6.19 -7.67 -15.48
CA THR A 177 6.15 -8.72 -14.47
C THR A 177 7.47 -8.79 -13.68
N ALA A 178 7.41 -9.29 -12.46
CA ALA A 178 8.59 -9.52 -11.62
C ALA A 178 9.60 -10.43 -12.32
N GLN A 179 9.12 -11.42 -13.10
CA GLN A 179 10.00 -12.32 -13.85
C GLN A 179 10.66 -11.63 -15.04
N GLU A 180 9.94 -10.84 -15.84
CA GLU A 180 10.55 -10.04 -16.93
C GLU A 180 11.61 -9.09 -16.39
N LEU A 181 11.34 -8.47 -15.23
CA LEU A 181 12.28 -7.57 -14.58
C LEU A 181 13.54 -8.30 -14.10
N GLU A 182 13.40 -9.52 -13.59
CA GLU A 182 14.56 -10.38 -13.27
C GLU A 182 15.35 -10.79 -14.52
N ASP A 183 14.65 -11.19 -15.59
CA ASP A 183 15.29 -11.59 -16.85
C ASP A 183 16.05 -10.42 -17.50
N MET A 184 15.56 -9.16 -17.35
CA MET A 184 16.25 -7.95 -17.83
C MET A 184 17.50 -7.60 -17.01
N TYR A 185 17.45 -7.81 -15.70
CA TYR A 185 18.52 -7.41 -14.77
C TYR A 185 18.87 -8.54 -13.79
N PRO A 186 19.39 -9.68 -14.26
CA PRO A 186 19.56 -10.88 -13.43
C PRO A 186 20.61 -10.69 -12.31
N GLN A 187 21.52 -9.72 -12.46
CA GLN A 187 22.59 -9.47 -11.48
C GLN A 187 22.20 -8.48 -10.38
N LEU A 188 21.06 -7.77 -10.54
CA LEU A 188 20.61 -6.80 -9.58
C LEU A 188 19.69 -7.43 -8.52
N THR A 189 19.69 -6.89 -7.33
CA THR A 189 18.70 -7.20 -6.29
C THR A 189 17.31 -6.69 -6.70
N PRO A 190 16.22 -7.22 -6.11
CA PRO A 190 14.88 -6.72 -6.40
C PRO A 190 14.74 -5.19 -6.26
N LYS A 191 15.24 -4.58 -5.19
CA LYS A 191 15.18 -3.12 -4.97
C LYS A 191 16.02 -2.32 -5.97
N GLU A 192 17.17 -2.84 -6.39
CA GLU A 192 17.95 -2.22 -7.47
C GLU A 192 17.21 -2.30 -8.82
N ARG A 193 16.54 -3.42 -9.11
CA ARG A 193 15.69 -3.58 -10.30
C ARG A 193 14.54 -2.57 -10.31
N GLU A 194 13.85 -2.42 -9.18
CA GLU A 194 12.80 -1.40 -8.99
C GLU A 194 13.34 0.01 -9.26
N ALA A 195 14.50 0.35 -8.69
CA ALA A 195 15.11 1.66 -8.87
C ALA A 195 15.47 1.94 -10.35
N VAL A 196 16.09 1.00 -11.04
CA VAL A 196 16.49 1.18 -12.45
C VAL A 196 15.28 1.34 -13.35
N ILE A 197 14.27 0.47 -13.22
CA ILE A 197 13.10 0.50 -14.10
C ILE A 197 12.23 1.74 -13.83
N THR A 198 12.06 2.11 -12.55
CA THR A 198 11.24 3.28 -12.16
C THR A 198 11.95 4.58 -12.52
N LYS A 199 13.27 4.65 -12.41
CA LYS A 199 14.05 5.80 -12.90
C LYS A 199 13.81 6.04 -14.40
N LYS A 200 13.77 4.96 -15.19
CA LYS A 200 13.60 5.01 -16.64
C LYS A 200 12.17 5.40 -17.04
N HIS A 201 11.16 4.83 -16.43
CA HIS A 201 9.76 4.97 -16.86
C HIS A 201 8.93 5.90 -15.97
N LYS A 202 9.47 6.35 -14.82
CA LYS A 202 8.88 7.27 -13.84
C LYS A 202 7.69 6.71 -13.07
N THR A 203 6.74 6.05 -13.73
CA THR A 203 5.59 5.37 -13.11
C THR A 203 5.54 3.93 -13.60
N VAL A 204 5.66 2.98 -12.68
CA VAL A 204 5.80 1.55 -12.98
C VAL A 204 4.82 0.74 -12.12
N PHE A 205 4.21 -0.26 -12.73
CA PHE A 205 3.47 -1.29 -12.00
C PHE A 205 4.16 -2.64 -12.21
N ILE A 206 4.78 -3.16 -11.15
CA ILE A 206 5.46 -4.46 -11.16
C ILE A 206 4.45 -5.52 -10.76
N GLN A 207 4.17 -6.47 -11.66
CA GLN A 207 3.13 -7.48 -11.51
C GLN A 207 3.69 -8.83 -11.05
N GLN A 208 2.79 -9.69 -10.54
CA GLN A 208 3.06 -11.09 -10.21
C GLN A 208 4.11 -11.26 -9.10
N ILE A 209 3.84 -10.62 -7.96
CA ILE A 209 4.67 -10.65 -6.77
C ILE A 209 4.15 -11.72 -5.79
N GLY A 210 5.06 -12.46 -5.14
CA GLY A 210 4.78 -13.46 -4.11
C GLY A 210 5.30 -14.86 -4.43
N GLY A 211 5.17 -15.29 -5.69
CA GLY A 211 5.71 -16.56 -6.15
C GLY A 211 7.24 -16.55 -6.35
N LYS A 212 7.85 -17.74 -6.37
CA LYS A 212 9.28 -17.87 -6.69
C LYS A 212 9.53 -17.60 -8.17
N LEU A 213 10.53 -16.78 -8.47
CA LEU A 213 11.03 -16.51 -9.80
C LEU A 213 11.96 -17.65 -10.28
N LYS A 214 12.47 -17.57 -11.50
CA LYS A 214 13.43 -18.55 -12.07
C LYS A 214 14.69 -18.72 -11.23
N SER A 215 15.12 -17.68 -10.54
CA SER A 215 16.24 -17.75 -9.58
C SER A 215 15.94 -18.59 -8.33
N GLY A 216 14.70 -19.01 -8.12
CA GLY A 216 14.24 -19.71 -6.94
C GLY A 216 13.88 -18.81 -5.75
N LYS A 217 14.03 -17.49 -5.89
CA LYS A 217 13.66 -16.48 -4.88
C LYS A 217 12.45 -15.67 -5.35
N PRO A 218 11.60 -15.19 -4.45
CA PRO A 218 10.55 -14.22 -4.82
C PRO A 218 11.17 -12.86 -5.13
N HIS A 219 10.42 -12.02 -5.84
CA HIS A 219 10.76 -10.59 -6.02
C HIS A 219 10.66 -9.85 -4.68
N ASP A 220 9.54 -10.02 -4.01
CA ASP A 220 9.28 -9.51 -2.66
C ASP A 220 8.35 -10.47 -1.91
N GLY A 221 8.23 -10.29 -0.59
CA GLY A 221 7.29 -11.02 0.25
C GLY A 221 5.83 -10.65 -0.07
N ARG A 222 4.94 -11.63 -0.01
CA ARG A 222 3.50 -11.39 -0.14
C ARG A 222 2.74 -12.43 0.65
N ALA A 223 1.84 -12.00 1.55
CA ALA A 223 0.98 -12.93 2.27
C ALA A 223 0.17 -13.80 1.29
N PRO A 224 -0.08 -15.08 1.62
CA PRO A 224 -0.73 -16.00 0.70
C PRO A 224 -2.25 -15.87 0.65
N ASP A 225 -2.86 -15.08 1.53
CA ASP A 225 -4.27 -15.18 1.87
C ASP A 225 -5.13 -13.94 1.54
N TYR A 226 -4.61 -13.01 0.73
CA TYR A 226 -5.44 -11.94 0.19
C TYR A 226 -5.21 -11.66 -1.31
N ASP A 227 -3.99 -11.40 -1.80
CA ASP A 227 -3.76 -11.20 -3.22
C ASP A 227 -3.51 -12.51 -3.96
N ASP A 228 -4.12 -12.67 -5.13
CA ASP A 228 -3.70 -13.70 -6.09
C ASP A 228 -2.35 -13.28 -6.67
N TRP A 229 -1.32 -14.09 -6.43
CA TRP A 229 0.06 -13.76 -6.86
C TRP A 229 0.24 -13.67 -8.37
N SER A 230 -0.69 -14.20 -9.15
CA SER A 230 -0.71 -14.05 -10.62
C SER A 230 -1.39 -12.76 -11.09
N LEU A 231 -2.16 -12.09 -10.22
CA LEU A 231 -3.03 -10.95 -10.54
C LEU A 231 -2.85 -9.78 -9.55
N ASN A 232 -1.65 -9.57 -9.06
CA ASN A 232 -1.28 -8.50 -8.15
C ASN A 232 -0.10 -7.69 -8.65
N GLY A 233 0.28 -6.68 -7.91
CA GLY A 233 1.51 -5.93 -8.11
C GLY A 233 1.62 -4.69 -7.24
N ASP A 234 2.75 -3.99 -7.40
CA ASP A 234 3.10 -2.78 -6.69
C ASP A 234 3.24 -1.61 -7.64
N LEU A 235 2.62 -0.49 -7.28
CA LEU A 235 2.69 0.77 -7.99
C LEU A 235 3.79 1.65 -7.41
N LEU A 236 4.81 1.92 -8.24
CA LEU A 236 5.98 2.70 -7.88
C LEU A 236 6.04 3.98 -8.70
N PHE A 237 6.46 5.06 -8.04
CA PHE A 237 6.84 6.32 -8.69
C PHE A 237 8.30 6.62 -8.44
N TRP A 238 8.95 7.25 -9.41
CA TRP A 238 10.28 7.78 -9.21
C TRP A 238 10.21 9.01 -8.31
N HIS A 239 10.90 8.96 -7.19
CA HIS A 239 10.96 10.04 -6.21
C HIS A 239 12.24 10.87 -6.42
N GLU A 240 12.08 12.05 -7.04
CA GLU A 240 13.23 12.88 -7.42
C GLU A 240 14.08 13.35 -6.23
N PRO A 241 13.53 13.79 -5.07
CA PRO A 241 14.38 14.23 -3.97
C PRO A 241 15.33 13.15 -3.44
N LEU A 242 14.88 11.91 -3.36
CA LEU A 242 15.69 10.78 -2.85
C LEU A 242 16.34 9.95 -3.96
N GLN A 243 16.07 10.24 -5.24
CA GLN A 243 16.57 9.45 -6.38
C GLN A 243 16.31 7.95 -6.21
N CYS A 244 15.10 7.58 -5.80
CA CYS A 244 14.70 6.19 -5.53
C CYS A 244 13.31 5.87 -6.10
N ALA A 245 12.99 4.58 -6.18
CA ALA A 245 11.64 4.11 -6.39
C ALA A 245 10.85 4.24 -5.08
N LEU A 246 9.68 4.86 -5.12
CA LEU A 246 8.76 4.99 -3.98
C LEU A 246 7.49 4.20 -4.29
N GLU A 247 7.28 3.13 -3.55
CA GLU A 247 6.04 2.36 -3.59
C GLU A 247 4.91 3.14 -2.92
N ILE A 248 3.87 3.40 -3.69
CA ILE A 248 2.67 4.13 -3.23
C ILE A 248 1.52 3.18 -2.90
N SER A 249 1.42 2.06 -3.62
CA SER A 249 0.31 1.12 -3.44
C SER A 249 0.74 -0.29 -3.76
N SER A 250 0.34 -1.21 -2.90
CA SER A 250 0.29 -2.64 -3.17
C SER A 250 -1.18 -3.03 -3.37
N MET A 251 -1.50 -3.76 -4.45
CA MET A 251 -2.87 -4.07 -4.82
C MET A 251 -2.96 -5.31 -5.72
N GLY A 252 -4.15 -5.92 -5.75
CA GLY A 252 -4.38 -7.07 -6.61
C GLY A 252 -5.85 -7.49 -6.69
N ILE A 253 -6.14 -8.32 -7.67
CA ILE A 253 -7.32 -9.16 -7.63
C ILE A 253 -7.10 -10.18 -6.54
N ARG A 254 -8.11 -10.36 -5.70
CA ARG A 254 -7.97 -11.21 -4.51
C ARG A 254 -8.06 -12.68 -4.87
N VAL A 255 -7.49 -13.51 -4.01
CA VAL A 255 -7.59 -14.96 -4.14
C VAL A 255 -9.05 -15.41 -4.25
N ASP A 256 -9.29 -16.38 -5.11
CA ASP A 256 -10.48 -17.22 -5.10
C ASP A 256 -10.21 -18.50 -4.25
N PRO A 257 -11.19 -19.40 -4.07
CA PRO A 257 -10.97 -20.64 -3.30
C PRO A 257 -9.78 -21.47 -3.80
N GLU A 258 -9.58 -21.58 -5.11
CA GLU A 258 -8.51 -22.38 -5.72
C GLU A 258 -7.12 -21.76 -5.49
N SER A 259 -6.97 -20.49 -5.79
CA SER A 259 -5.70 -19.77 -5.60
C SER A 259 -5.34 -19.63 -4.12
N LEU A 260 -6.32 -19.44 -3.23
CA LEU A 260 -6.08 -19.44 -1.78
C LEU A 260 -5.52 -20.80 -1.32
N ASP A 261 -6.19 -21.89 -1.66
CA ASP A 261 -5.78 -23.24 -1.26
C ASP A 261 -4.35 -23.54 -1.71
N LYS A 262 -4.05 -23.23 -2.96
CA LYS A 262 -2.71 -23.38 -3.55
C LYS A 262 -1.66 -22.51 -2.86
N GLN A 263 -1.95 -21.23 -2.64
CA GLN A 263 -1.00 -20.28 -2.06
C GLN A 263 -0.71 -20.59 -0.59
N LEU A 264 -1.70 -21.02 0.20
CA LEU A 264 -1.50 -21.46 1.59
C LEU A 264 -0.52 -22.63 1.66
N SER A 265 -0.68 -23.63 0.78
CA SER A 265 0.26 -24.77 0.72
C SER A 265 1.66 -24.35 0.29
N LEU A 266 1.79 -23.47 -0.73
CA LEU A 266 3.08 -22.97 -1.19
C LEU A 266 3.84 -22.16 -0.13
N ALA A 267 3.10 -21.44 0.72
CA ALA A 267 3.64 -20.66 1.82
C ALA A 267 3.85 -21.44 3.12
N GLY A 268 3.39 -22.71 3.19
CA GLY A 268 3.44 -23.51 4.42
C GLY A 268 2.50 -23.01 5.52
N CYS A 269 1.41 -22.35 5.14
CA CYS A 269 0.40 -21.75 6.04
C CYS A 269 -0.91 -22.55 6.08
N ASP A 270 -0.84 -23.87 5.95
CA ASP A 270 -2.01 -24.77 5.85
C ASP A 270 -2.96 -24.66 7.06
N ASN A 271 -2.44 -24.35 8.24
CA ASN A 271 -3.20 -24.15 9.46
C ASN A 271 -4.21 -22.99 9.36
N ARG A 272 -3.99 -22.01 8.48
CA ARG A 272 -4.91 -20.87 8.31
C ARG A 272 -6.26 -21.29 7.72
N ARG A 273 -6.37 -22.45 7.04
CA ARG A 273 -7.64 -22.99 6.54
C ARG A 273 -8.69 -23.15 7.63
N GLU A 274 -8.25 -23.36 8.89
CA GLU A 274 -9.15 -23.54 10.03
C GLU A 274 -9.73 -22.23 10.58
N LEU A 275 -9.19 -21.07 10.21
CA LEU A 275 -9.66 -19.76 10.68
C LEU A 275 -11.00 -19.38 10.01
N PRO A 276 -11.90 -18.69 10.73
CA PRO A 276 -13.23 -18.36 10.24
C PRO A 276 -13.26 -17.66 8.88
N PHE A 277 -12.45 -16.63 8.68
CA PHE A 277 -12.37 -15.91 7.40
C PHE A 277 -11.96 -16.84 6.24
N HIS A 278 -10.95 -17.68 6.46
CA HIS A 278 -10.43 -18.57 5.41
C HIS A 278 -11.44 -19.68 5.07
N LYS A 279 -12.19 -20.19 6.04
CA LYS A 279 -13.29 -21.14 5.80
C LYS A 279 -14.38 -20.54 4.93
N MET A 280 -14.83 -19.33 5.22
CA MET A 280 -15.83 -18.64 4.40
C MET A 280 -15.34 -18.48 2.95
N LEU A 281 -14.07 -18.11 2.77
CA LEU A 281 -13.50 -17.92 1.44
C LEU A 281 -13.38 -19.24 0.68
N LEU A 282 -12.85 -20.29 1.30
CA LEU A 282 -12.73 -21.63 0.70
C LEU A 282 -14.09 -22.24 0.33
N ASN A 283 -15.14 -21.94 1.10
CA ASN A 283 -16.52 -22.36 0.82
C ASN A 283 -17.18 -21.50 -0.30
N GLY A 284 -16.52 -20.46 -0.82
CA GLY A 284 -17.11 -19.58 -1.82
C GLY A 284 -18.21 -18.64 -1.29
N GLU A 285 -18.24 -18.39 0.02
CA GLU A 285 -19.24 -17.52 0.65
C GLU A 285 -18.90 -16.03 0.45
N LEU A 286 -17.62 -15.67 0.27
CA LEU A 286 -17.18 -14.29 0.09
C LEU A 286 -17.15 -13.88 -1.40
N PRO A 287 -17.48 -12.62 -1.73
CA PRO A 287 -17.47 -12.14 -3.11
C PRO A 287 -16.06 -12.17 -3.72
N LEU A 288 -15.97 -12.28 -5.05
CA LEU A 288 -14.74 -11.97 -5.78
C LEU A 288 -14.45 -10.48 -5.70
N THR A 289 -13.20 -10.11 -5.45
CA THR A 289 -12.84 -8.70 -5.24
C THR A 289 -11.49 -8.34 -5.83
N ILE A 290 -11.31 -7.04 -6.05
CA ILE A 290 -10.04 -6.37 -6.30
C ILE A 290 -9.84 -5.32 -5.22
N GLY A 291 -8.63 -5.18 -4.70
CA GLY A 291 -8.38 -4.19 -3.66
C GLY A 291 -6.91 -3.87 -3.46
N GLY A 292 -6.65 -2.93 -2.58
CA GLY A 292 -5.29 -2.48 -2.26
C GLY A 292 -5.27 -1.46 -1.14
N GLY A 293 -4.05 -1.10 -0.74
CA GLY A 293 -3.79 -0.01 0.17
C GLY A 293 -2.95 1.07 -0.53
N ILE A 294 -3.31 2.33 -0.36
CA ILE A 294 -2.55 3.47 -0.86
C ILE A 294 -2.03 4.25 0.35
N GLY A 295 -0.72 4.32 0.51
CA GLY A 295 -0.08 5.00 1.65
C GLY A 295 -0.43 6.48 1.66
N GLN A 296 -1.13 6.97 2.70
CA GLN A 296 -1.53 8.38 2.80
C GLN A 296 -0.30 9.29 2.96
N SER A 297 0.55 8.98 3.92
CA SER A 297 1.78 9.74 4.17
C SER A 297 2.78 9.62 3.02
N ARG A 298 2.92 8.42 2.42
CA ARG A 298 3.77 8.23 1.23
C ARG A 298 3.27 9.05 0.03
N LEU A 299 1.96 9.12 -0.18
CA LEU A 299 1.39 9.97 -1.23
C LEU A 299 1.63 11.45 -0.95
N CYS A 300 1.45 11.91 0.28
CA CYS A 300 1.79 13.29 0.66
C CYS A 300 3.27 13.59 0.43
N MET A 301 4.17 12.67 0.81
CA MET A 301 5.60 12.79 0.57
C MET A 301 5.93 12.92 -0.93
N LEU A 302 5.35 12.07 -1.77
CA LEU A 302 5.52 12.10 -3.24
C LEU A 302 5.06 13.43 -3.82
N LEU A 303 3.80 13.83 -3.54
CA LEU A 303 3.18 14.99 -4.16
C LEU A 303 3.81 16.32 -3.72
N LEU A 304 4.34 16.38 -2.50
CA LEU A 304 4.98 17.57 -1.94
C LEU A 304 6.50 17.58 -2.11
N GLY A 305 7.08 16.56 -2.76
CA GLY A 305 8.53 16.46 -2.97
C GLY A 305 9.34 16.43 -1.66
N LYS A 306 8.83 15.76 -0.63
CA LYS A 306 9.47 15.73 0.70
C LYS A 306 10.55 14.64 0.79
N ALA A 307 11.66 14.95 1.44
CA ALA A 307 12.81 14.05 1.56
C ALA A 307 12.67 13.02 2.69
N HIS A 308 11.77 13.24 3.65
CA HIS A 308 11.56 12.33 4.77
C HIS A 308 10.07 12.22 5.10
N ILE A 309 9.58 10.99 5.33
CA ILE A 309 8.17 10.76 5.66
C ILE A 309 7.72 11.50 6.92
N GLY A 310 8.64 11.75 7.86
CA GLY A 310 8.41 12.55 9.06
C GLY A 310 8.08 14.03 8.78
N GLU A 311 8.29 14.54 7.58
CA GLU A 311 7.84 15.89 7.21
C GLU A 311 6.32 15.96 6.95
N VAL A 312 5.68 14.81 6.75
CA VAL A 312 4.25 14.70 6.44
C VAL A 312 3.48 13.79 7.39
N GLN A 313 4.17 13.19 8.35
CA GLN A 313 3.58 12.27 9.32
C GLN A 313 4.18 12.48 10.71
N ALA A 314 3.34 12.75 11.70
CA ALA A 314 3.76 12.74 13.09
C ALA A 314 4.00 11.30 13.57
N SER A 315 5.21 11.01 14.04
CA SER A 315 5.62 9.69 14.49
C SER A 315 6.76 9.81 15.54
N LEU A 316 7.36 8.67 15.89
CA LEU A 316 8.53 8.61 16.75
C LEU A 316 9.78 8.31 15.92
N TRP A 317 10.84 9.04 16.18
CA TRP A 317 12.12 8.91 15.48
C TRP A 317 13.25 8.75 16.48
N ASP A 318 14.26 7.99 16.10
CA ASP A 318 15.48 7.86 16.89
C ASP A 318 16.28 9.18 16.92
N GLU A 319 17.16 9.32 17.89
CA GLU A 319 17.92 10.57 18.10
C GLU A 319 18.87 10.90 16.95
N GLU A 320 19.39 9.89 16.27
CA GLU A 320 20.27 10.10 15.11
C GLU A 320 19.50 10.66 13.92
N THR A 321 18.32 10.10 13.61
CA THR A 321 17.42 10.63 12.58
C THR A 321 17.03 12.07 12.88
N LYS A 322 16.63 12.37 14.13
CA LYS A 322 16.30 13.75 14.54
C LYS A 322 17.48 14.71 14.36
N ARG A 323 18.68 14.30 14.75
CA ARG A 323 19.90 15.10 14.61
C ARG A 323 20.20 15.40 13.14
N LEU A 324 20.24 14.36 12.30
CA LEU A 324 20.52 14.47 10.86
C LEU A 324 19.50 15.37 10.17
N CYS A 325 18.20 15.14 10.38
CA CYS A 325 17.15 15.96 9.79
C CYS A 325 17.27 17.43 10.20
N LYS A 326 17.53 17.71 11.48
CA LYS A 326 17.72 19.08 11.97
C LYS A 326 18.92 19.77 11.33
N GLU A 327 20.06 19.09 11.18
CA GLU A 327 21.27 19.61 10.52
C GLU A 327 21.03 19.93 9.04
N ALA A 328 20.18 19.15 8.37
CA ALA A 328 19.77 19.36 6.98
C ALA A 328 18.60 20.35 6.79
N GLY A 329 18.06 20.94 7.87
CA GLY A 329 16.91 21.84 7.79
C GLY A 329 15.58 21.12 7.52
N ILE A 330 15.53 19.81 7.68
CA ILE A 330 14.31 19.00 7.54
C ILE A 330 13.56 19.03 8.89
N VAL A 331 12.30 19.47 8.83
CA VAL A 331 11.42 19.56 10.03
C VAL A 331 10.57 18.30 10.12
N LEU A 332 10.81 17.48 11.15
CA LEU A 332 9.96 16.34 11.47
C LEU A 332 8.75 16.80 12.29
N LEU A 333 7.56 16.25 12.00
CA LEU A 333 6.29 16.54 12.69
C LEU A 333 6.19 15.84 14.04
#